data_c8c6677826b7a5e6f2c7eaf6d0d98f09
#
_entry.id   c8c6677826b7a5e6f2c7eaf6d0d98f09
#
_cell.length_a   1.000
_cell.length_b   1.000
_cell.length_c   1.000
_cell.angle_alpha   90.00
_cell.angle_beta   90.00
_cell.angle_gamma   90.00
#
_symmetry.space_group_name_H-M   'P 1'
#
loop_
_entity.id
_entity.type
_entity.pdbx_description
1 polymer ?
#
loop_
_entity_poly.entity_id
_entity_poly.type
_entity_poly.pdbx_seq_one_letter_code
_entity_poly.pdbx_strand_id
1 'polypeptide(L)'
;DSWSVGKTVKLTHNIDLSKVDFNGVAYFSGDFEGGGHTISNVKLQVKGSDHGFFRYLGKSAVVNDLKISGKITSEGSCKNIGGIAGVNYGTIGNCSFEGTVNGKTAVGAIAGINKPTGKIVNCRSNATVTATNQTGGIVGNNEGLVSECTSECSINTDELKTTMDIGGVDIGTLNLTGRVIDRNDMGGIVGVSTGIVSECINQGK
;
A
#
# COMPACT_ATOMS: atom_id res chain seq x y z
N ASP A 1 20.56 -8.85 6.42
CA ASP A 1 19.55 -9.84 6.84
C ASP A 1 19.43 -10.96 5.82
N SER A 2 20.26 -12.01 6.00
CA SER A 2 20.31 -13.14 5.02
C SER A 2 19.43 -14.33 5.43
N TRP A 3 18.66 -14.21 6.53
CA TRP A 3 17.89 -15.35 7.09
C TRP A 3 16.91 -15.98 6.11
N SER A 4 16.35 -15.19 5.20
CA SER A 4 15.32 -15.63 4.24
C SER A 4 15.88 -16.00 2.86
N VAL A 5 17.15 -15.69 2.57
CA VAL A 5 17.73 -15.98 1.25
C VAL A 5 17.72 -17.47 0.96
N GLY A 6 17.13 -17.86 -0.17
CA GLY A 6 16.94 -19.25 -0.58
C GLY A 6 16.06 -20.09 0.35
N LYS A 7 15.25 -19.45 1.18
CA LYS A 7 14.26 -20.11 2.04
C LYS A 7 12.87 -19.94 1.48
N THR A 8 12.05 -20.96 1.68
CA THR A 8 10.62 -20.91 1.40
C THR A 8 9.85 -20.84 2.71
N VAL A 9 9.01 -19.82 2.83
CA VAL A 9 7.99 -19.71 3.89
C VAL A 9 6.65 -20.05 3.26
N LYS A 10 5.96 -21.01 3.83
CA LYS A 10 4.66 -21.45 3.32
C LYS A 10 3.58 -21.29 4.38
N LEU A 11 2.50 -20.62 4.04
CA LEU A 11 1.29 -20.63 4.87
C LEU A 11 0.53 -21.92 4.64
N THR A 12 0.13 -22.56 5.72
CA THR A 12 -0.70 -23.76 5.70
C THR A 12 -2.12 -23.51 6.21
N HIS A 13 -2.34 -22.34 6.81
CA HIS A 13 -3.62 -21.89 7.38
C HIS A 13 -3.69 -20.37 7.36
N ASN A 14 -4.90 -19.84 7.54
CA ASN A 14 -5.08 -18.41 7.80
C ASN A 14 -4.44 -18.01 9.13
N ILE A 15 -3.90 -16.80 9.19
CA ILE A 15 -3.30 -16.23 10.39
C ILE A 15 -4.10 -15.00 10.82
N ASP A 16 -4.49 -14.96 12.08
CA ASP A 16 -5.11 -13.79 12.70
C ASP A 16 -4.11 -13.10 13.63
N LEU A 17 -3.76 -11.85 13.29
CA LEU A 17 -2.82 -11.03 14.07
C LEU A 17 -3.52 -10.11 15.08
N SER A 18 -4.82 -10.28 15.34
CA SER A 18 -5.58 -9.39 16.24
C SER A 18 -5.01 -9.29 17.66
N LYS A 19 -4.32 -10.32 18.12
CA LYS A 19 -3.70 -10.41 19.46
C LYS A 19 -2.16 -10.39 19.42
N VAL A 20 -1.57 -10.05 18.29
CA VAL A 20 -0.12 -10.07 18.09
C VAL A 20 0.38 -8.65 17.89
N ASP A 21 1.41 -8.26 18.62
CA ASP A 21 2.16 -7.02 18.36
C ASP A 21 3.12 -7.27 17.18
N PHE A 22 2.58 -7.04 15.97
CA PHE A 22 3.31 -7.28 14.74
C PHE A 22 3.91 -5.97 14.22
N ASN A 23 5.23 -5.96 14.04
CA ASN A 23 5.97 -4.76 13.63
C ASN A 23 6.46 -4.80 12.16
N GLY A 24 5.93 -5.74 11.37
CA GLY A 24 6.34 -5.96 9.99
C GLY A 24 7.59 -6.84 9.87
N VAL A 25 7.80 -7.36 8.65
CA VAL A 25 9.02 -8.10 8.29
C VAL A 25 10.03 -7.11 7.75
N ALA A 26 11.17 -6.92 8.41
CA ALA A 26 12.13 -5.87 8.07
C ALA A 26 12.73 -6.05 6.66
N TYR A 27 13.17 -7.25 6.32
CA TYR A 27 13.72 -7.61 5.02
C TYR A 27 13.41 -9.05 4.68
N PHE A 28 12.96 -9.29 3.45
CA PHE A 28 12.68 -10.63 2.94
C PHE A 28 13.27 -10.81 1.54
N SER A 29 13.91 -11.93 1.28
CA SER A 29 14.58 -12.24 0.00
C SER A 29 14.49 -13.72 -0.38
N GLY A 30 13.50 -14.43 0.15
CA GLY A 30 13.17 -15.81 -0.17
C GLY A 30 11.86 -15.94 -0.92
N ASP A 31 11.28 -17.12 -0.91
CA ASP A 31 9.98 -17.42 -1.46
C ASP A 31 8.92 -17.44 -0.35
N PHE A 32 7.87 -16.64 -0.49
CA PHE A 32 6.72 -16.65 0.40
C PHE A 32 5.49 -17.15 -0.34
N GLU A 33 5.10 -18.38 -0.04
CA GLU A 33 3.94 -19.05 -0.61
C GLU A 33 2.72 -18.86 0.30
N GLY A 34 1.83 -17.95 -0.07
CA GLY A 34 0.60 -17.70 0.68
C GLY A 34 -0.43 -18.83 0.59
N GLY A 35 -0.42 -19.61 -0.51
CA GLY A 35 -1.33 -20.72 -0.72
C GLY A 35 -2.81 -20.33 -0.72
N GLY A 36 -3.13 -19.10 -1.09
CA GLY A 36 -4.49 -18.54 -1.03
C GLY A 36 -4.97 -18.19 0.38
N HIS A 37 -4.14 -18.39 1.40
CA HIS A 37 -4.46 -18.07 2.78
C HIS A 37 -4.39 -16.58 3.07
N THR A 38 -5.10 -16.18 4.11
CA THR A 38 -5.19 -14.78 4.56
C THR A 38 -4.42 -14.55 5.85
N ILE A 39 -3.63 -13.48 5.87
CA ILE A 39 -3.13 -12.89 7.11
C ILE A 39 -4.02 -11.68 7.42
N SER A 40 -4.81 -11.79 8.47
CA SER A 40 -5.82 -10.79 8.83
C SER A 40 -5.43 -9.98 10.07
N ASN A 41 -6.12 -8.84 10.24
CA ASN A 41 -5.94 -7.94 11.38
C ASN A 41 -4.51 -7.38 11.53
N VAL A 42 -3.82 -7.20 10.40
CA VAL A 42 -2.54 -6.48 10.39
C VAL A 42 -2.77 -5.05 10.89
N LYS A 43 -2.08 -4.66 11.94
CA LYS A 43 -2.13 -3.31 12.51
C LYS A 43 -0.70 -2.79 12.62
N LEU A 44 -0.34 -1.90 11.71
CA LEU A 44 0.96 -1.24 11.73
C LEU A 44 0.75 0.26 11.88
N GLN A 45 1.22 0.81 13.00
CA GLN A 45 1.34 2.25 13.21
C GLN A 45 2.81 2.61 13.11
N VAL A 46 3.22 3.15 11.98
CA VAL A 46 4.63 3.27 11.64
C VAL A 46 5.15 4.69 11.85
N LYS A 47 6.39 4.78 12.35
CA LYS A 47 7.17 6.01 12.44
C LYS A 47 8.35 5.86 11.51
N GLY A 48 8.39 6.69 10.45
CA GLY A 48 9.43 6.59 9.43
C GLY A 48 8.95 6.03 8.10
N SER A 49 9.86 5.90 7.17
CA SER A 49 9.59 5.47 5.78
C SER A 49 9.80 3.97 5.58
N ASP A 50 9.40 3.49 4.40
CA ASP A 50 9.63 2.14 3.93
C ASP A 50 8.93 1.08 4.79
N HIS A 51 7.61 1.15 4.87
CA HIS A 51 6.80 0.23 5.66
C HIS A 51 5.68 -0.42 4.86
N GLY A 52 5.41 -1.66 5.21
CA GLY A 52 4.34 -2.53 4.76
C GLY A 52 4.36 -3.79 5.61
N PHE A 53 3.60 -4.82 5.24
CA PHE A 53 3.76 -6.13 5.86
C PHE A 53 5.23 -6.57 5.76
N PHE A 54 5.84 -6.41 4.57
CA PHE A 54 7.28 -6.43 4.37
C PHE A 54 7.78 -4.99 4.22
N ARG A 55 8.82 -4.60 4.96
CA ARG A 55 9.44 -3.30 4.74
C ARG A 55 10.19 -3.28 3.40
N TYR A 56 11.02 -4.30 3.19
CA TYR A 56 11.79 -4.47 1.96
C TYR A 56 11.65 -5.89 1.44
N LEU A 57 11.30 -6.00 0.17
CA LEU A 57 11.44 -7.22 -0.62
C LEU A 57 12.70 -7.12 -1.48
N GLY A 58 13.67 -8.01 -1.26
CA GLY A 58 14.92 -8.07 -2.01
C GLY A 58 14.71 -8.55 -3.45
N LYS A 59 15.75 -8.43 -4.29
CA LYS A 59 15.66 -8.76 -5.73
C LYS A 59 15.26 -10.21 -6.02
N SER A 60 15.65 -11.14 -5.16
CA SER A 60 15.29 -12.56 -5.29
C SER A 60 13.99 -12.92 -4.54
N ALA A 61 13.35 -11.97 -3.87
CA ALA A 61 12.11 -12.25 -3.18
C ALA A 61 10.99 -12.57 -4.17
N VAL A 62 10.22 -13.61 -3.86
CA VAL A 62 8.95 -13.93 -4.52
C VAL A 62 7.89 -14.05 -3.44
N VAL A 63 6.86 -13.21 -3.49
CA VAL A 63 5.68 -13.30 -2.65
C VAL A 63 4.52 -13.66 -3.57
N ASN A 64 3.94 -14.82 -3.37
CA ASN A 64 2.91 -15.32 -4.25
C ASN A 64 1.69 -15.83 -3.47
N ASP A 65 0.51 -15.61 -4.05
CA ASP A 65 -0.77 -16.18 -3.62
C ASP A 65 -1.11 -15.87 -2.14
N LEU A 66 -0.81 -14.64 -1.70
CA LEU A 66 -0.99 -14.14 -0.33
C LEU A 66 -2.11 -13.10 -0.28
N LYS A 67 -3.02 -13.27 0.68
CA LYS A 67 -4.05 -12.27 1.00
C LYS A 67 -3.69 -11.60 2.33
N ILE A 68 -3.70 -10.28 2.35
CA ILE A 68 -3.47 -9.49 3.58
C ILE A 68 -4.65 -8.57 3.80
N SER A 69 -5.12 -8.49 5.04
CA SER A 69 -6.11 -7.49 5.43
C SER A 69 -5.70 -6.77 6.71
N GLY A 70 -5.95 -5.44 6.72
CA GLY A 70 -5.65 -4.66 7.91
C GLY A 70 -5.47 -3.17 7.68
N LYS A 71 -4.73 -2.55 8.61
CA LYS A 71 -4.52 -1.11 8.64
C LYS A 71 -3.05 -0.80 8.82
N ILE A 72 -2.50 -0.05 7.85
CA ILE A 72 -1.13 0.46 7.89
C ILE A 72 -1.22 1.98 7.88
N THR A 73 -0.90 2.59 8.99
CA THR A 73 -0.98 4.04 9.16
C THR A 73 0.37 4.59 9.57
N SER A 74 0.70 5.74 9.02
CA SER A 74 1.94 6.42 9.35
C SER A 74 1.68 7.72 10.10
N GLU A 75 2.62 8.09 10.94
CA GLU A 75 2.66 9.39 11.60
C GLU A 75 3.70 10.29 10.91
N GLY A 76 3.32 11.56 10.69
CA GLY A 76 4.24 12.55 10.14
C GLY A 76 4.54 12.39 8.65
N SER A 77 5.79 12.57 8.26
CA SER A 77 6.22 12.67 6.84
C SER A 77 6.73 11.34 6.27
N CYS A 78 6.08 10.23 6.58
CA CYS A 78 6.49 8.90 6.12
C CYS A 78 6.28 8.70 4.61
N LYS A 79 7.24 8.04 3.97
CA LYS A 79 7.26 7.73 2.54
C LYS A 79 7.31 6.23 2.30
N ASN A 80 6.96 5.81 1.09
CA ASN A 80 7.01 4.42 0.63
C ASN A 80 6.23 3.49 1.56
N ILE A 81 4.93 3.72 1.66
CA ILE A 81 4.04 2.93 2.49
C ILE A 81 3.15 2.06 1.59
N GLY A 82 3.16 0.76 1.83
CA GLY A 82 2.34 -0.19 1.08
C GLY A 82 1.65 -1.21 1.99
N GLY A 83 0.58 -1.81 1.51
CA GLY A 83 -0.12 -2.86 2.25
C GLY A 83 0.71 -4.14 2.36
N ILE A 84 1.34 -4.55 1.26
CA ILE A 84 2.21 -5.72 1.21
C ILE A 84 3.66 -5.31 1.38
N ALA A 85 4.17 -4.36 0.60
CA ALA A 85 5.56 -3.97 0.69
C ALA A 85 5.75 -2.44 0.77
N GLY A 86 6.66 -1.97 1.61
CA GLY A 86 7.14 -0.58 1.55
C GLY A 86 7.94 -0.36 0.27
N VAL A 87 8.97 -1.17 0.08
CA VAL A 87 9.87 -1.14 -1.07
C VAL A 87 9.95 -2.53 -1.71
N ASN A 88 9.61 -2.64 -2.98
CA ASN A 88 9.68 -3.89 -3.74
C ASN A 88 10.80 -3.87 -4.78
N TYR A 89 11.78 -4.76 -4.66
CA TYR A 89 12.78 -5.09 -5.69
C TYR A 89 12.52 -6.47 -6.31
N GLY A 90 11.66 -7.29 -5.70
CA GLY A 90 11.36 -8.67 -6.08
C GLY A 90 10.06 -8.81 -6.87
N THR A 91 9.40 -9.92 -6.72
CA THR A 91 8.12 -10.21 -7.37
C THR A 91 7.00 -10.35 -6.33
N ILE A 92 5.91 -9.64 -6.55
CA ILE A 92 4.64 -9.81 -5.84
C ILE A 92 3.64 -10.28 -6.90
N GLY A 93 3.18 -11.53 -6.78
CA GLY A 93 2.28 -12.15 -7.75
C GLY A 93 1.01 -12.71 -7.10
N ASN A 94 -0.12 -12.63 -7.78
CA ASN A 94 -1.39 -13.22 -7.33
C ASN A 94 -1.79 -12.84 -5.89
N CYS A 95 -1.38 -11.67 -5.43
CA CYS A 95 -1.59 -11.22 -4.05
C CYS A 95 -2.74 -10.22 -3.96
N SER A 96 -3.32 -10.10 -2.77
CA SER A 96 -4.32 -9.06 -2.53
C SER A 96 -4.12 -8.35 -1.20
N PHE A 97 -4.55 -7.09 -1.17
CA PHE A 97 -4.62 -6.29 0.05
C PHE A 97 -6.01 -5.64 0.19
N GLU A 98 -6.56 -5.77 1.39
CA GLU A 98 -7.83 -5.14 1.78
C GLU A 98 -7.65 -4.33 3.07
N GLY A 99 -8.16 -3.09 3.10
CA GLY A 99 -8.17 -2.28 4.32
C GLY A 99 -7.78 -0.83 4.14
N THR A 100 -6.83 -0.34 4.93
CA THR A 100 -6.42 1.07 4.90
C THR A 100 -4.91 1.21 4.82
N VAL A 101 -4.44 2.08 3.93
CA VAL A 101 -3.03 2.48 3.86
C VAL A 101 -2.95 4.00 3.89
N ASN A 102 -2.21 4.54 4.85
CA ASN A 102 -2.04 5.98 5.00
C ASN A 102 -0.54 6.32 5.09
N GLY A 103 -0.15 7.35 4.37
CA GLY A 103 1.22 7.88 4.37
C GLY A 103 1.28 9.31 3.85
N LYS A 104 2.47 9.80 3.51
CA LYS A 104 2.63 11.15 2.95
C LYS A 104 3.02 11.13 1.47
N THR A 105 3.94 10.28 1.08
CA THR A 105 4.46 10.25 -0.30
C THR A 105 4.75 8.81 -0.71
N ALA A 106 4.46 8.44 -1.94
CA ALA A 106 4.59 7.10 -2.50
C ALA A 106 3.83 6.07 -1.65
N VAL A 107 2.50 6.15 -1.71
CA VAL A 107 1.59 5.28 -0.97
C VAL A 107 0.74 4.46 -1.93
N GLY A 108 0.75 3.15 -1.76
CA GLY A 108 -0.05 2.23 -2.58
C GLY A 108 -0.64 1.09 -1.76
N ALA A 109 -1.74 0.53 -2.20
CA ALA A 109 -2.35 -0.58 -1.46
C ALA A 109 -1.50 -1.85 -1.50
N ILE A 110 -0.75 -2.09 -2.58
CA ILE A 110 0.17 -3.23 -2.69
C ILE A 110 1.58 -2.81 -2.30
N ALA A 111 2.16 -1.79 -2.95
CA ALA A 111 3.50 -1.33 -2.61
C ALA A 111 3.61 0.19 -2.57
N GLY A 112 4.44 0.72 -1.68
CA GLY A 112 4.78 2.13 -1.66
C GLY A 112 5.58 2.51 -2.91
N ILE A 113 6.70 1.82 -3.12
CA ILE A 113 7.54 1.97 -4.32
C ILE A 113 7.89 0.60 -4.91
N ASN A 114 7.76 0.49 -6.24
CA ASN A 114 8.20 -0.65 -7.02
C ASN A 114 9.46 -0.29 -7.80
N LYS A 115 10.59 -0.86 -7.44
CA LYS A 115 11.92 -0.55 -7.96
C LYS A 115 12.14 -1.15 -9.36
N PRO A 116 13.19 -0.76 -10.13
CA PRO A 116 13.37 -1.17 -11.53
C PRO A 116 13.37 -2.69 -11.76
N THR A 117 13.82 -3.49 -10.79
CA THR A 117 13.76 -4.95 -10.86
C THR A 117 12.44 -5.53 -10.34
N GLY A 118 11.63 -4.71 -9.68
CA GLY A 118 10.40 -5.12 -9.03
C GLY A 118 9.30 -5.43 -10.05
N LYS A 119 8.53 -6.47 -9.74
CA LYS A 119 7.37 -6.90 -10.52
C LYS A 119 6.17 -7.03 -9.59
N ILE A 120 5.03 -6.48 -10.01
CA ILE A 120 3.74 -6.64 -9.36
C ILE A 120 2.78 -7.11 -10.44
N VAL A 121 2.34 -8.37 -10.33
CA VAL A 121 1.61 -9.05 -11.41
C VAL A 121 0.37 -9.73 -10.86
N ASN A 122 -0.77 -9.56 -11.54
CA ASN A 122 -2.05 -10.18 -11.20
C ASN A 122 -2.44 -9.96 -9.73
N CYS A 123 -2.24 -8.74 -9.25
CA CYS A 123 -2.58 -8.35 -7.88
C CYS A 123 -3.90 -7.58 -7.83
N ARG A 124 -4.60 -7.71 -6.71
CA ARG A 124 -5.86 -7.01 -6.47
C ARG A 124 -5.79 -6.18 -5.20
N SER A 125 -6.40 -5.00 -5.22
CA SER A 125 -6.51 -4.15 -4.05
C SER A 125 -7.93 -3.64 -3.86
N ASN A 126 -8.39 -3.65 -2.61
CA ASN A 126 -9.63 -3.03 -2.18
C ASN A 126 -9.37 -2.29 -0.87
N ALA A 127 -8.96 -1.04 -0.95
CA ALA A 127 -8.48 -0.29 0.19
C ALA A 127 -8.84 1.19 0.12
N THR A 128 -8.85 1.83 1.29
CA THR A 128 -8.76 3.29 1.37
C THR A 128 -7.29 3.68 1.41
N VAL A 129 -6.83 4.38 0.38
CA VAL A 129 -5.44 4.84 0.28
C VAL A 129 -5.39 6.35 0.38
N THR A 130 -4.66 6.86 1.38
CA THR A 130 -4.57 8.30 1.64
C THR A 130 -3.12 8.76 1.69
N ALA A 131 -2.79 9.76 0.87
CA ALA A 131 -1.48 10.41 0.90
C ALA A 131 -1.55 11.84 0.35
N THR A 132 -0.46 12.60 0.51
CA THR A 132 -0.32 13.93 -0.08
C THR A 132 0.15 13.85 -1.52
N ASN A 133 1.13 12.98 -1.81
CA ASN A 133 1.75 12.85 -3.14
C ASN A 133 1.96 11.38 -3.51
N GLN A 134 1.95 11.09 -4.82
CA GLN A 134 2.24 9.78 -5.39
C GLN A 134 1.37 8.68 -4.75
N THR A 135 0.06 8.84 -4.91
CA THR A 135 -0.93 7.92 -4.35
C THR A 135 -1.47 7.02 -5.45
N GLY A 136 -1.36 5.71 -5.28
CA GLY A 136 -1.88 4.75 -6.26
C GLY A 136 -2.70 3.63 -5.61
N GLY A 137 -3.69 3.13 -6.34
CA GLY A 137 -4.49 2.00 -5.88
C GLY A 137 -3.70 0.68 -5.80
N ILE A 138 -2.64 0.55 -6.57
CA ILE A 138 -1.69 -0.57 -6.51
C ILE A 138 -0.35 -0.08 -5.97
N VAL A 139 0.25 0.93 -6.59
CA VAL A 139 1.61 1.40 -6.27
C VAL A 139 1.66 2.92 -6.22
N GLY A 140 2.30 3.48 -5.21
CA GLY A 140 2.54 4.92 -5.13
C GLY A 140 3.50 5.42 -6.20
N ASN A 141 4.68 4.80 -6.30
CA ASN A 141 5.69 5.12 -7.31
C ASN A 141 6.20 3.83 -7.99
N ASN A 142 6.06 3.74 -9.31
CA ASN A 142 6.51 2.59 -10.09
C ASN A 142 7.72 2.92 -10.98
N GLU A 143 8.82 2.22 -10.74
CA GLU A 143 10.03 2.23 -11.57
C GLU A 143 10.21 0.89 -12.31
N GLY A 144 9.42 -0.15 -11.97
CA GLY A 144 9.48 -1.51 -12.49
C GLY A 144 8.28 -1.89 -13.35
N LEU A 145 7.80 -3.12 -13.19
CA LEU A 145 6.63 -3.65 -13.91
C LEU A 145 5.42 -3.76 -12.99
N VAL A 146 4.29 -3.22 -13.44
CA VAL A 146 2.96 -3.46 -12.88
C VAL A 146 2.07 -3.96 -14.01
N SER A 147 1.55 -5.19 -13.91
CA SER A 147 0.70 -5.76 -14.98
C SER A 147 -0.44 -6.60 -14.42
N GLU A 148 -1.52 -6.68 -15.18
CA GLU A 148 -2.69 -7.51 -14.89
C GLU A 148 -3.32 -7.22 -13.50
N CYS A 149 -3.14 -6.02 -12.97
CA CYS A 149 -3.61 -5.67 -11.63
C CYS A 149 -4.99 -5.00 -11.68
N THR A 150 -5.79 -5.26 -10.66
CA THR A 150 -7.10 -4.63 -10.48
C THR A 150 -7.12 -3.83 -9.19
N SER A 151 -7.52 -2.57 -9.27
CA SER A 151 -7.75 -1.69 -8.13
C SER A 151 -9.22 -1.38 -7.96
N GLU A 152 -9.74 -1.61 -6.76
CA GLU A 152 -11.06 -1.19 -6.29
C GLU A 152 -10.92 -0.17 -5.14
N CYS A 153 -9.80 0.55 -5.11
CA CYS A 153 -9.46 1.46 -4.02
C CYS A 153 -10.23 2.78 -4.07
N SER A 154 -10.52 3.31 -2.89
CA SER A 154 -10.89 4.71 -2.69
C SER A 154 -9.63 5.51 -2.41
N ILE A 155 -9.30 6.48 -3.28
CA ILE A 155 -8.05 7.23 -3.21
C ILE A 155 -8.33 8.66 -2.78
N ASN A 156 -7.75 9.06 -1.64
CA ASN A 156 -7.85 10.42 -1.10
C ASN A 156 -9.29 10.95 -1.05
N THR A 157 -10.23 10.08 -0.73
CA THR A 157 -11.67 10.41 -0.69
C THR A 157 -12.10 11.17 0.57
N ASP A 158 -11.16 11.46 1.47
CA ASP A 158 -11.45 12.23 2.67
C ASP A 158 -11.84 13.65 2.28
N GLU A 159 -13.12 13.97 2.37
CA GLU A 159 -13.59 15.36 2.30
C GLU A 159 -13.05 16.11 3.51
N LEU A 160 -12.24 17.14 3.26
CA LEU A 160 -11.90 18.13 4.30
C LEU A 160 -13.18 18.92 4.65
N LYS A 161 -13.99 18.36 5.52
CA LYS A 161 -15.11 19.10 6.12
C LYS A 161 -14.54 20.04 7.16
N THR A 162 -14.30 21.29 6.79
CA THR A 162 -14.07 22.35 7.75
C THR A 162 -15.40 22.99 8.05
N THR A 163 -16.01 22.64 9.18
CA THR A 163 -17.11 23.41 9.74
C THR A 163 -16.55 24.66 10.42
N MET A 164 -16.91 25.82 9.95
CA MET A 164 -16.57 27.08 10.60
C MET A 164 -17.76 27.50 11.45
N ASP A 165 -17.59 27.50 12.77
CA ASP A 165 -18.53 28.10 13.71
C ASP A 165 -18.06 29.53 14.02
N ILE A 166 -18.86 30.50 13.63
CA ILE A 166 -18.62 31.91 13.96
C ILE A 166 -19.73 32.36 14.91
N GLY A 167 -19.41 32.34 16.20
CA GLY A 167 -20.32 32.89 17.22
C GLY A 167 -21.61 32.10 17.40
N GLY A 168 -21.61 30.78 17.25
CA GLY A 168 -22.76 29.91 17.45
C GLY A 168 -23.78 29.92 16.30
N VAL A 169 -23.43 30.47 15.16
CA VAL A 169 -24.22 30.40 13.94
C VAL A 169 -23.57 29.42 12.96
N ASP A 170 -24.25 28.34 12.67
CA ASP A 170 -23.88 27.42 11.60
C ASP A 170 -24.12 28.11 10.26
N ILE A 171 -23.06 28.62 9.66
CA ILE A 171 -23.09 29.27 8.33
C ILE A 171 -22.91 28.29 7.18
N GLY A 172 -23.07 26.99 7.46
CA GLY A 172 -22.96 25.93 6.46
C GLY A 172 -21.53 25.48 6.23
N THR A 173 -21.40 24.46 5.43
CA THR A 173 -20.10 23.90 5.04
C THR A 173 -19.40 24.87 4.12
N LEU A 174 -18.52 25.70 4.66
CA LEU A 174 -17.63 26.52 3.85
C LEU A 174 -16.57 25.58 3.27
N ASN A 175 -16.66 25.31 1.98
CA ASN A 175 -15.53 24.76 1.22
C ASN A 175 -14.43 25.81 1.19
N LEU A 176 -13.64 25.87 2.28
CA LEU A 176 -12.40 26.66 2.28
C LEU A 176 -11.38 25.96 1.37
N THR A 177 -11.61 26.05 0.07
CA THR A 177 -10.62 25.72 -0.97
C THR A 177 -9.39 26.63 -0.91
N GLY A 178 -9.19 27.35 0.19
CA GLY A 178 -8.05 28.22 0.42
C GLY A 178 -6.80 27.53 0.98
N ARG A 179 -6.87 26.28 1.40
CA ARG A 179 -5.71 25.44 1.65
C ARG A 179 -5.77 24.28 0.69
N VAL A 180 -5.35 24.53 -0.54
CA VAL A 180 -5.01 23.45 -1.47
C VAL A 180 -3.95 22.61 -0.76
N ILE A 181 -4.36 21.49 -0.19
CA ILE A 181 -3.41 20.43 0.02
C ILE A 181 -3.09 20.01 -1.41
N ASP A 182 -1.94 20.43 -1.92
CA ASP A 182 -1.43 19.99 -3.21
C ASP A 182 -1.33 18.46 -3.15
N ARG A 183 -2.41 17.80 -3.54
CA ARG A 183 -2.44 16.35 -3.75
C ARG A 183 -2.00 16.15 -5.18
N ASN A 184 -0.74 15.83 -5.36
CA ASN A 184 -0.16 15.62 -6.66
C ASN A 184 0.03 14.13 -6.94
N ASP A 185 0.00 13.77 -8.22
CA ASP A 185 0.35 12.44 -8.70
C ASP A 185 -0.56 11.33 -8.11
N MET A 186 -1.85 11.45 -8.34
CA MET A 186 -2.83 10.44 -7.92
C MET A 186 -3.29 9.60 -9.12
N GLY A 187 -3.33 8.30 -8.95
CA GLY A 187 -3.82 7.39 -9.98
C GLY A 187 -4.53 6.17 -9.41
N GLY A 188 -5.59 5.73 -10.08
CA GLY A 188 -6.35 4.55 -9.68
C GLY A 188 -5.52 3.26 -9.63
N ILE A 189 -4.44 3.19 -10.39
CA ILE A 189 -3.47 2.07 -10.38
C ILE A 189 -2.15 2.54 -9.80
N VAL A 190 -1.51 3.56 -10.38
CA VAL A 190 -0.17 4.04 -10.02
C VAL A 190 -0.21 5.55 -9.86
N GLY A 191 0.38 6.08 -8.80
CA GLY A 191 0.52 7.52 -8.58
C GLY A 191 1.47 8.14 -9.59
N VAL A 192 2.71 7.67 -9.64
CA VAL A 192 3.73 8.07 -10.62
C VAL A 192 4.39 6.85 -11.22
N SER A 193 4.66 6.84 -12.52
CA SER A 193 5.36 5.74 -13.17
C SER A 193 6.45 6.25 -14.12
N THR A 194 7.65 5.70 -13.96
CA THR A 194 8.73 5.71 -14.94
C THR A 194 8.96 4.30 -15.51
N GLY A 195 8.31 3.30 -14.94
CA GLY A 195 8.32 1.90 -15.36
C GLY A 195 7.16 1.56 -16.29
N ILE A 196 6.87 0.27 -16.41
CA ILE A 196 5.83 -0.27 -17.28
C ILE A 196 4.55 -0.50 -16.46
N VAL A 197 3.42 -0.06 -16.99
CA VAL A 197 2.08 -0.37 -16.50
C VAL A 197 1.28 -0.92 -17.66
N SER A 198 0.78 -2.15 -17.57
CA SER A 198 0.02 -2.80 -18.65
C SER A 198 -1.13 -3.64 -18.12
N GLU A 199 -2.19 -3.73 -18.90
CA GLU A 199 -3.34 -4.63 -18.64
C GLU A 199 -3.96 -4.47 -17.26
N CYS A 200 -3.93 -3.26 -16.70
CA CYS A 200 -4.45 -2.97 -15.37
C CYS A 200 -5.84 -2.35 -15.46
N ILE A 201 -6.69 -2.66 -14.49
CA ILE A 201 -8.06 -2.19 -14.40
C ILE A 201 -8.26 -1.40 -13.12
N ASN A 202 -8.76 -0.15 -13.23
CA ASN A 202 -9.22 0.61 -12.09
C ASN A 202 -10.76 0.61 -12.05
N GLN A 203 -11.32 0.13 -10.93
CA GLN A 203 -12.75 0.12 -10.61
C GLN A 203 -13.06 0.93 -9.35
N GLY A 204 -12.03 1.58 -8.77
CA GLY A 204 -12.13 2.39 -7.56
C GLY A 204 -12.61 3.82 -7.82
N LYS A 205 -12.65 4.58 -6.71
CA LYS A 205 -13.07 6.00 -6.68
C LYS A 205 -11.91 6.91 -6.27
#